data_627acf581e6d48a441ee0c96d2370900
#
_entry.id   627acf581e6d48a441ee0c96d2370900
#
_cell.length_a   1.000
_cell.length_b   1.000
_cell.length_c   1.000
_cell.angle_alpha   90.00
_cell.angle_beta   90.00
_cell.angle_gamma   90.00
#
_symmetry.space_group_name_H-M   'P 1'
#
loop_
_entity.id
_entity.type
_entity.pdbx_description
1 polymer ?
#
loop_
_entity_poly.entity_id
_entity_poly.type
_entity_poly.pdbx_seq_one_letter_code
_entity_poly.pdbx_strand_id
1 'polypeptide(L)'
;MPPAQIGTRVCHYDTHPCDQCSMIGERKMQERTRNYATVVYPESAPDNWKGILEDHCVPAFISPLHNKDIDLEGNLKKEHFHVMILFEACKTKEQAKEIFDSIGGVGVEIVKNTKAYSRYLCHLDNKDKAQYDIKDVIALSGADYNTMITLARDKYTAIGEMIEFCIANDVFSYAMLLLYAKKNRHDWFKVLCDSGTLTIVQFLKSRSWEVEKLGGKKGL
;
A
#
# COMPACT_ATOMS: atom_id res chain seq x y z
N MET A 1 33.86 17.97 51.08
CA MET A 1 32.73 18.54 50.30
C MET A 1 31.55 17.58 50.41
N PRO A 2 30.44 17.98 51.00
CA PRO A 2 29.25 17.12 51.08
C PRO A 2 28.44 17.19 49.78
N PRO A 3 27.66 16.15 49.43
CA PRO A 3 26.89 16.10 48.19
C PRO A 3 25.64 16.96 48.28
N ALA A 4 25.29 17.58 47.16
CA ALA A 4 24.10 18.43 47.01
C ALA A 4 22.81 17.61 47.14
N GLN A 5 21.94 18.05 48.03
CA GLN A 5 20.57 17.50 48.21
C GLN A 5 19.68 17.98 47.10
N ILE A 6 19.13 17.04 46.35
CA ILE A 6 18.04 17.26 45.37
C ILE A 6 16.75 17.37 46.19
N GLY A 7 16.23 18.58 46.35
CA GLY A 7 14.98 18.85 47.00
C GLY A 7 13.80 18.41 46.13
N THR A 8 13.13 17.33 46.52
CA THR A 8 11.80 16.97 46.03
C THR A 8 10.78 17.95 46.63
N ARG A 9 10.25 18.84 45.79
CA ARG A 9 9.06 19.65 46.19
C ARG A 9 7.85 18.74 46.17
N VAL A 10 7.36 18.43 47.38
CA VAL A 10 6.05 17.79 47.56
C VAL A 10 5.01 18.92 47.58
N CYS A 11 4.09 18.95 46.64
CA CYS A 11 2.94 19.83 46.66
C CYS A 11 1.95 19.29 47.73
N HIS A 12 1.70 20.07 48.76
CA HIS A 12 0.61 19.83 49.73
C HIS A 12 -0.75 19.97 49.02
N TYR A 13 -1.63 19.02 49.25
CA TYR A 13 -3.02 19.05 48.84
C TYR A 13 -3.76 20.17 49.57
N ASP A 14 -3.91 21.31 48.93
CA ASP A 14 -4.96 22.27 49.25
C ASP A 14 -5.95 22.36 48.11
N THR A 15 -7.23 22.35 48.45
CA THR A 15 -8.39 22.15 47.59
C THR A 15 -8.75 23.34 46.69
N HIS A 16 -7.78 24.08 46.18
CA HIS A 16 -7.99 25.11 45.17
C HIS A 16 -7.16 24.82 43.93
N PRO A 17 -7.75 24.87 42.71
CA PRO A 17 -6.99 24.72 41.47
C PRO A 17 -6.02 25.90 41.35
N CYS A 18 -4.73 25.59 41.19
CA CYS A 18 -3.70 26.58 40.93
C CYS A 18 -3.94 27.14 39.54
N ASP A 19 -4.18 28.46 39.43
CA ASP A 19 -4.39 29.15 38.13
C ASP A 19 -3.24 29.00 37.12
N GLN A 20 -2.06 28.52 37.55
CA GLN A 20 -0.94 28.22 36.66
C GLN A 20 -1.03 26.84 36.02
N CYS A 21 -1.85 25.90 36.53
CA CYS A 21 -2.05 24.58 35.93
C CYS A 21 -3.08 24.59 34.79
N SER A 22 -3.92 25.61 34.69
CA SER A 22 -4.94 25.75 33.66
C SER A 22 -4.37 26.23 32.30
N MET A 23 -3.08 26.60 32.25
CA MET A 23 -2.40 27.03 31.00
C MET A 23 -1.61 25.95 30.29
N ILE A 24 -1.67 24.70 30.75
CA ILE A 24 -1.19 23.58 29.95
C ILE A 24 -2.33 23.24 28.99
N GLY A 25 -2.49 24.04 27.96
CA GLY A 25 -3.40 23.72 26.87
C GLY A 25 -3.08 22.29 26.41
N GLU A 26 -4.09 21.44 26.39
CA GLU A 26 -4.00 20.11 25.80
C GLU A 26 -3.31 20.24 24.44
N ARG A 27 -2.05 19.90 24.38
CA ARG A 27 -1.36 19.73 23.09
C ARG A 27 -2.06 18.55 22.44
N LYS A 28 -3.09 18.83 21.65
CA LYS A 28 -3.70 17.87 20.77
C LYS A 28 -2.56 17.28 19.96
N MET A 29 -2.19 16.03 20.24
CA MET A 29 -1.13 15.35 19.50
C MET A 29 -1.56 15.35 18.04
N GLN A 30 -0.81 16.07 17.21
CA GLN A 30 -1.10 16.18 15.79
C GLN A 30 -0.91 14.81 15.17
N GLU A 31 -1.96 14.28 14.53
CA GLU A 31 -1.92 12.97 13.89
C GLU A 31 -0.85 12.96 12.79
N ARG A 32 0.05 11.99 12.85
CA ARG A 32 1.17 11.85 11.93
C ARG A 32 1.12 10.49 11.27
N THR A 33 1.24 10.46 9.96
CA THR A 33 1.31 9.22 9.18
C THR A 33 2.35 9.33 8.06
N ARG A 34 2.60 8.22 7.40
CA ARG A 34 3.47 8.18 6.22
C ARG A 34 2.71 8.37 4.91
N ASN A 35 1.38 8.24 4.93
CA ASN A 35 0.62 8.10 3.70
C ASN A 35 -0.53 9.10 3.67
N TYR A 36 -0.52 9.92 2.66
CA TYR A 36 -1.54 10.94 2.42
C TYR A 36 -2.00 10.90 0.97
N ALA A 37 -3.23 11.35 0.75
CA ALA A 37 -3.79 11.46 -0.58
C ALA A 37 -4.50 12.81 -0.77
N THR A 38 -4.64 13.19 -2.04
CA THR A 38 -5.36 14.35 -2.49
C THR A 38 -6.06 14.08 -3.82
N VAL A 39 -6.95 14.96 -4.21
CA VAL A 39 -7.56 14.99 -5.53
C VAL A 39 -6.99 16.18 -6.31
N VAL A 40 -6.64 15.95 -7.57
CA VAL A 40 -6.15 16.99 -8.48
C VAL A 40 -7.11 17.11 -9.66
N TYR A 41 -7.62 18.32 -9.89
CA TYR A 41 -8.47 18.62 -11.04
C TYR A 41 -7.62 19.22 -12.15
N PRO A 42 -7.55 18.60 -13.35
CA PRO A 42 -6.68 19.06 -14.45
C PRO A 42 -6.87 20.53 -14.79
N GLU A 43 -8.09 21.02 -14.76
CA GLU A 43 -8.43 22.39 -15.14
C GLU A 43 -7.92 23.48 -14.18
N SER A 44 -7.61 23.12 -12.91
CA SER A 44 -7.14 24.04 -11.88
C SER A 44 -5.71 23.75 -11.41
N ALA A 45 -5.12 22.67 -11.87
CA ALA A 45 -3.75 22.30 -11.56
C ALA A 45 -2.77 23.09 -12.45
N PRO A 46 -1.52 23.34 -12.00
CA PRO A 46 -0.47 23.84 -12.86
C PRO A 46 -0.23 22.90 -14.06
N ASP A 47 0.09 23.44 -15.25
CA ASP A 47 0.30 22.62 -16.47
C ASP A 47 1.30 21.47 -16.25
N ASN A 48 2.39 21.71 -15.51
CA ASN A 48 3.42 20.72 -15.19
C ASN A 48 3.29 20.11 -13.80
N TRP A 49 2.08 19.98 -13.25
CA TRP A 49 1.88 19.49 -11.88
C TRP A 49 2.50 18.12 -11.59
N LYS A 50 2.55 17.22 -12.59
CA LYS A 50 3.17 15.88 -12.44
C LYS A 50 4.69 15.99 -12.28
N GLY A 51 5.34 16.87 -13.05
CA GLY A 51 6.76 17.16 -12.90
C GLY A 51 7.07 17.84 -11.55
N ILE A 52 6.23 18.77 -11.11
CA ILE A 52 6.36 19.39 -9.78
C ILE A 52 6.29 18.31 -8.69
N LEU A 53 5.38 17.35 -8.79
CA LEU A 53 5.30 16.23 -7.84
C LEU A 53 6.56 15.35 -7.87
N GLU A 54 7.10 15.06 -9.05
CA GLU A 54 8.32 14.27 -9.21
C GLU A 54 9.54 14.98 -8.61
N ASP A 55 9.64 16.29 -8.73
CA ASP A 55 10.74 17.12 -8.18
C ASP A 55 10.78 17.07 -6.64
N HIS A 56 9.67 16.75 -5.97
CA HIS A 56 9.68 16.50 -4.52
C HIS A 56 10.39 15.21 -4.13
N CYS A 57 10.74 14.32 -5.07
CA CYS A 57 11.42 13.05 -4.84
C CYS A 57 10.75 12.17 -3.76
N VAL A 58 9.42 12.25 -3.62
CA VAL A 58 8.63 11.44 -2.69
C VAL A 58 7.95 10.33 -3.49
N PRO A 59 8.08 9.05 -3.04
CA PRO A 59 7.34 7.96 -3.67
C PRO A 59 5.84 8.27 -3.75
N ALA A 60 5.28 8.19 -4.96
CA ALA A 60 3.89 8.56 -5.18
C ALA A 60 3.22 7.69 -6.25
N PHE A 61 1.90 7.60 -6.19
CA PHE A 61 1.05 7.05 -7.24
C PHE A 61 0.05 8.10 -7.69
N ILE A 62 -0.10 8.22 -9.02
CA ILE A 62 -1.12 9.05 -9.65
C ILE A 62 -2.08 8.11 -10.37
N SER A 63 -3.37 8.19 -10.10
CA SER A 63 -4.38 7.38 -10.78
C SER A 63 -4.44 7.70 -12.28
N PRO A 64 -5.07 6.83 -13.09
CA PRO A 64 -5.62 7.26 -14.38
C PRO A 64 -6.56 8.46 -14.21
N LEU A 65 -6.85 9.18 -15.28
CA LEU A 65 -7.85 10.23 -15.26
C LEU A 65 -9.24 9.62 -15.03
N HIS A 66 -9.86 9.97 -13.91
CA HIS A 66 -11.23 9.59 -13.59
C HIS A 66 -12.22 10.48 -14.33
N ASN A 67 -12.59 10.10 -15.54
CA ASN A 67 -13.50 10.82 -16.42
C ASN A 67 -14.79 10.08 -16.75
N LYS A 68 -14.99 8.91 -16.13
CA LYS A 68 -16.19 8.05 -16.32
C LYS A 68 -16.95 7.83 -15.02
N ASP A 69 -16.54 8.47 -13.94
CA ASP A 69 -17.16 8.32 -12.64
C ASP A 69 -18.51 9.05 -12.62
N ILE A 70 -19.52 8.40 -12.03
CA ILE A 70 -20.85 9.00 -11.81
C ILE A 70 -21.08 9.30 -10.33
N ASP A 71 -21.88 10.31 -10.06
CA ASP A 71 -22.35 10.62 -8.71
C ASP A 71 -23.59 9.79 -8.33
N LEU A 72 -24.15 10.03 -7.14
CA LEU A 72 -25.35 9.31 -6.67
C LEU A 72 -26.62 9.66 -7.47
N GLU A 73 -26.60 10.75 -8.22
CA GLU A 73 -27.70 11.23 -9.04
C GLU A 73 -27.60 10.76 -10.49
N GLY A 74 -26.50 10.04 -10.84
CA GLY A 74 -26.24 9.52 -12.18
C GLY A 74 -25.54 10.52 -13.12
N ASN A 75 -25.08 11.69 -12.65
CA ASN A 75 -24.34 12.66 -13.45
C ASN A 75 -22.86 12.30 -13.48
N LEU A 76 -22.18 12.63 -14.59
CA LEU A 76 -20.73 12.51 -14.67
C LEU A 76 -20.06 13.44 -13.63
N LYS A 77 -19.14 12.88 -12.84
CA LYS A 77 -18.29 13.67 -11.96
C LYS A 77 -17.29 14.46 -12.79
N LYS A 78 -16.87 15.60 -12.23
CA LYS A 78 -15.76 16.38 -12.77
C LYS A 78 -14.52 15.50 -12.88
N GLU A 79 -13.82 15.60 -14.01
CA GLU A 79 -12.58 14.88 -14.27
C GLU A 79 -11.54 15.20 -13.20
N HIS A 80 -10.91 14.15 -12.67
CA HIS A 80 -9.92 14.30 -11.60
C HIS A 80 -8.92 13.17 -11.57
N PHE A 81 -7.78 13.43 -10.94
CA PHE A 81 -6.80 12.42 -10.54
C PHE A 81 -6.83 12.24 -9.04
N HIS A 82 -6.62 11.01 -8.56
CA HIS A 82 -6.22 10.74 -7.20
C HIS A 82 -4.69 10.65 -7.13
N VAL A 83 -4.11 11.33 -6.17
CA VAL A 83 -2.66 11.31 -5.92
C VAL A 83 -2.43 10.80 -4.52
N MET A 84 -1.61 9.75 -4.36
CA MET A 84 -1.19 9.23 -3.06
C MET A 84 0.32 9.37 -2.93
N ILE A 85 0.80 9.97 -1.85
CA ILE A 85 2.22 10.06 -1.49
C ILE A 85 2.54 9.13 -0.32
N LEU A 86 3.77 8.58 -0.33
CA LEU A 86 4.27 7.56 0.58
C LEU A 86 5.58 8.05 1.20
N PHE A 87 5.52 8.71 2.34
CA PHE A 87 6.72 9.20 3.01
C PHE A 87 7.51 8.08 3.68
N GLU A 88 8.83 8.17 3.69
CA GLU A 88 9.67 7.25 4.44
C GLU A 88 9.51 7.42 5.97
N ALA A 89 9.23 8.64 6.43
CA ALA A 89 9.00 8.97 7.84
C ALA A 89 7.61 9.56 8.05
N CYS A 90 7.07 9.46 9.28
CA CYS A 90 5.79 10.06 9.62
C CYS A 90 5.84 11.58 9.48
N LYS A 91 4.91 12.14 8.72
CA LYS A 91 4.70 13.58 8.49
C LYS A 91 3.38 14.04 9.12
N THR A 92 3.22 15.35 9.28
CA THR A 92 1.94 15.94 9.66
C THR A 92 1.10 16.21 8.42
N LYS A 93 -0.18 16.46 8.62
CA LYS A 93 -1.11 16.82 7.55
C LYS A 93 -0.69 18.11 6.83
N GLU A 94 -0.14 19.09 7.57
CA GLU A 94 0.35 20.35 7.03
C GLU A 94 1.55 20.14 6.12
N GLN A 95 2.49 19.27 6.50
CA GLN A 95 3.65 18.94 5.67
C GLN A 95 3.25 18.23 4.36
N ALA A 96 2.23 17.38 4.41
CA ALA A 96 1.69 16.77 3.19
C ALA A 96 0.93 17.82 2.35
N LYS A 97 0.25 18.75 3.00
CA LYS A 97 -0.50 19.83 2.34
C LYS A 97 0.41 20.75 1.52
N GLU A 98 1.59 21.07 2.01
CA GLU A 98 2.58 21.90 1.27
C GLU A 98 2.89 21.31 -0.11
N ILE A 99 3.10 19.97 -0.18
CA ILE A 99 3.33 19.29 -1.45
C ILE A 99 2.06 19.30 -2.32
N PHE A 100 0.91 19.02 -1.72
CA PHE A 100 -0.35 18.97 -2.47
C PHE A 100 -0.77 20.34 -3.01
N ASP A 101 -0.56 21.42 -2.24
CA ASP A 101 -0.83 22.77 -2.70
C ASP A 101 0.04 23.12 -3.92
N SER A 102 1.29 22.67 -3.98
CA SER A 102 2.19 22.95 -5.12
C SER A 102 1.73 22.32 -6.44
N ILE A 103 0.94 21.25 -6.38
CA ILE A 103 0.39 20.55 -7.54
C ILE A 103 -1.10 20.86 -7.80
N GLY A 104 -1.68 21.80 -7.08
CA GLY A 104 -3.10 22.15 -7.19
C GLY A 104 -4.03 21.09 -6.56
N GLY A 105 -3.55 20.35 -5.57
CA GLY A 105 -4.31 19.32 -4.86
C GLY A 105 -5.40 19.93 -3.98
N VAL A 106 -6.58 19.31 -4.00
CA VAL A 106 -7.75 19.71 -3.22
C VAL A 106 -7.99 18.75 -2.07
N GLY A 107 -7.82 19.25 -0.86
CA GLY A 107 -7.96 18.44 0.36
C GLY A 107 -6.72 17.60 0.67
N VAL A 108 -6.66 17.11 1.89
CA VAL A 108 -5.62 16.17 2.38
C VAL A 108 -6.29 15.08 3.15
N GLU A 109 -6.20 13.86 2.66
CA GLU A 109 -6.74 12.66 3.27
C GLU A 109 -5.62 11.83 3.88
N ILE A 110 -5.85 11.30 5.09
CA ILE A 110 -4.96 10.33 5.74
C ILE A 110 -5.26 8.94 5.19
N VAL A 111 -4.28 8.32 4.57
CA VAL A 111 -4.41 6.96 4.04
C VAL A 111 -4.03 5.94 5.10
N LYS A 112 -5.02 5.31 5.72
CA LYS A 112 -4.82 4.29 6.77
C LYS A 112 -4.42 2.94 6.18
N ASN A 113 -4.94 2.59 5.01
CA ASN A 113 -4.64 1.34 4.31
C ASN A 113 -4.14 1.63 2.89
N THR A 114 -2.84 1.61 2.71
CA THR A 114 -2.18 1.92 1.43
C THR A 114 -2.56 0.95 0.33
N LYS A 115 -2.69 -0.35 0.63
CA LYS A 115 -3.09 -1.36 -0.36
C LYS A 115 -4.52 -1.13 -0.86
N ALA A 116 -5.45 -0.90 0.06
CA ALA A 116 -6.84 -0.62 -0.31
C ALA A 116 -6.95 0.67 -1.13
N TYR A 117 -6.22 1.72 -0.73
CA TYR A 117 -6.22 2.98 -1.47
C TYR A 117 -5.56 2.84 -2.85
N SER A 118 -4.44 2.12 -2.95
CA SER A 118 -3.80 1.84 -4.26
C SER A 118 -4.75 1.11 -5.20
N ARG A 119 -5.50 0.13 -4.72
CA ARG A 119 -6.51 -0.58 -5.52
C ARG A 119 -7.69 0.33 -5.90
N TYR A 120 -8.02 1.29 -5.03
CA TYR A 120 -9.04 2.28 -5.29
C TYR A 120 -8.65 3.24 -6.44
N LEU A 121 -7.36 3.50 -6.68
CA LEU A 121 -6.90 4.33 -7.80
C LEU A 121 -7.39 3.85 -9.18
N CYS A 122 -7.70 2.55 -9.32
CA CYS A 122 -8.29 1.96 -10.52
C CYS A 122 -9.66 1.30 -10.26
N HIS A 123 -10.26 1.52 -9.08
CA HIS A 123 -11.52 0.93 -8.62
C HIS A 123 -11.55 -0.61 -8.64
N LEU A 124 -10.40 -1.28 -8.48
CA LEU A 124 -10.26 -2.75 -8.63
C LEU A 124 -11.21 -3.57 -7.76
N ASP A 125 -11.62 -3.05 -6.60
CA ASP A 125 -12.53 -3.70 -5.67
C ASP A 125 -13.97 -3.17 -5.74
N ASN A 126 -14.23 -2.14 -6.57
CA ASN A 126 -15.52 -1.47 -6.68
C ASN A 126 -16.14 -1.72 -8.06
N LYS A 127 -16.75 -2.89 -8.25
CA LYS A 127 -17.33 -3.31 -9.53
C LYS A 127 -18.46 -2.40 -10.05
N ASP A 128 -19.09 -1.67 -9.14
CA ASP A 128 -20.19 -0.71 -9.47
C ASP A 128 -19.66 0.62 -10.01
N LYS A 129 -18.34 0.85 -9.97
CA LYS A 129 -17.70 2.04 -10.49
C LYS A 129 -17.03 1.76 -11.84
N ALA A 130 -16.78 2.82 -12.60
CA ALA A 130 -15.96 2.74 -13.80
C ALA A 130 -14.58 2.14 -13.47
N GLN A 131 -14.17 1.12 -14.23
CA GLN A 131 -12.86 0.48 -14.06
C GLN A 131 -11.82 1.17 -14.93
N TYR A 132 -10.61 1.36 -14.38
CA TYR A 132 -9.48 1.97 -15.07
C TYR A 132 -8.32 0.97 -15.21
N ASP A 133 -7.52 1.10 -16.28
CA ASP A 133 -6.39 0.20 -16.50
C ASP A 133 -5.25 0.51 -15.50
N ILE A 134 -4.73 -0.52 -14.86
CA ILE A 134 -3.60 -0.42 -13.93
C ILE A 134 -2.31 0.08 -14.61
N LYS A 135 -2.21 -0.09 -15.95
CA LYS A 135 -1.06 0.38 -16.74
C LYS A 135 -1.01 1.90 -16.86
N ASP A 136 -2.14 2.57 -16.69
CA ASP A 136 -2.26 4.02 -16.79
C ASP A 136 -1.91 4.72 -15.46
N VAL A 137 -1.64 3.95 -14.39
CA VAL A 137 -1.14 4.51 -13.13
C VAL A 137 0.31 4.92 -13.27
N ILE A 138 0.59 6.16 -12.90
CA ILE A 138 1.96 6.69 -12.88
C ILE A 138 2.54 6.46 -11.48
N ALA A 139 3.66 5.74 -11.42
CA ALA A 139 4.43 5.55 -10.19
C ALA A 139 5.71 6.41 -10.25
N LEU A 140 5.93 7.23 -9.24
CA LEU A 140 7.04 8.16 -9.14
C LEU A 140 8.02 7.76 -8.05
N SER A 141 9.26 8.23 -8.17
CA SER A 141 10.32 8.14 -7.15
C SER A 141 10.52 6.72 -6.60
N GLY A 142 10.49 5.71 -7.47
CA GLY A 142 10.76 4.32 -7.11
C GLY A 142 9.59 3.57 -6.46
N ALA A 143 8.39 4.14 -6.44
CA ALA A 143 7.20 3.43 -5.95
C ALA A 143 6.85 2.24 -6.86
N ASP A 144 6.55 1.06 -6.29
CA ASP A 144 6.12 -0.14 -7.03
C ASP A 144 4.61 -0.36 -6.85
N TYR A 145 3.84 0.11 -7.83
CA TYR A 145 2.38 0.01 -7.81
C TYR A 145 1.89 -1.43 -7.88
N ASN A 146 2.51 -2.27 -8.73
CA ASN A 146 2.10 -3.66 -8.89
C ASN A 146 2.25 -4.46 -7.60
N THR A 147 3.33 -4.25 -6.86
CA THR A 147 3.50 -4.85 -5.54
C THR A 147 2.45 -4.34 -4.56
N MET A 148 2.14 -3.05 -4.61
CA MET A 148 1.20 -2.44 -3.68
C MET A 148 -0.24 -2.96 -3.85
N ILE A 149 -0.71 -3.19 -5.07
CA ILE A 149 -2.07 -3.69 -5.34
C ILE A 149 -2.25 -5.20 -5.16
N THR A 150 -1.16 -5.97 -5.02
CA THR A 150 -1.22 -7.42 -4.84
C THR A 150 -1.80 -7.77 -3.48
N LEU A 151 -2.94 -8.45 -3.45
CA LEU A 151 -3.59 -8.91 -2.23
C LEU A 151 -3.00 -10.24 -1.73
N ALA A 152 -3.16 -10.53 -0.44
CA ALA A 152 -2.77 -11.82 0.14
C ALA A 152 -3.50 -12.98 -0.56
N ARG A 153 -4.80 -12.83 -0.87
CA ARG A 153 -5.58 -13.85 -1.60
C ARG A 153 -5.02 -14.15 -2.98
N ASP A 154 -4.46 -13.13 -3.68
CA ASP A 154 -3.88 -13.31 -5.01
C ASP A 154 -2.65 -14.23 -4.91
N LYS A 155 -1.88 -14.11 -3.81
CA LYS A 155 -0.77 -15.03 -3.51
C LYS A 155 -1.26 -16.45 -3.25
N TYR A 156 -2.33 -16.64 -2.49
CA TYR A 156 -2.89 -17.97 -2.22
C TYR A 156 -3.45 -18.60 -3.49
N THR A 157 -4.12 -17.81 -4.33
CA THR A 157 -4.59 -18.26 -5.65
C THR A 157 -3.41 -18.71 -6.51
N ALA A 158 -2.36 -17.90 -6.61
CA ALA A 158 -1.17 -18.24 -7.37
C ALA A 158 -0.46 -19.51 -6.85
N ILE A 159 -0.40 -19.69 -5.52
CA ILE A 159 0.14 -20.91 -4.91
C ILE A 159 -0.72 -22.14 -5.27
N GLY A 160 -2.05 -22.01 -5.21
CA GLY A 160 -2.99 -23.05 -5.63
C GLY A 160 -2.78 -23.45 -7.10
N GLU A 161 -2.76 -22.46 -8.00
CA GLU A 161 -2.51 -22.68 -9.42
C GLU A 161 -1.16 -23.35 -9.69
N MET A 162 -0.10 -22.96 -8.96
CA MET A 162 1.21 -23.62 -9.07
C MET A 162 1.17 -25.09 -8.63
N ILE A 163 0.45 -25.40 -7.56
CA ILE A 163 0.25 -26.76 -7.08
C ILE A 163 -0.48 -27.59 -8.14
N GLU A 164 -1.60 -27.10 -8.66
CA GLU A 164 -2.36 -27.76 -9.72
C GLU A 164 -1.52 -27.98 -10.99
N PHE A 165 -0.76 -26.96 -11.39
CA PHE A 165 0.18 -27.07 -12.52
C PHE A 165 1.23 -28.16 -12.30
N CYS A 166 1.83 -28.22 -11.11
CA CYS A 166 2.82 -29.24 -10.78
C CYS A 166 2.21 -30.65 -10.82
N ILE A 167 0.95 -30.81 -10.39
CA ILE A 167 0.23 -32.08 -10.45
C ILE A 167 -0.05 -32.48 -11.91
N ALA A 168 -0.60 -31.56 -12.68
CA ALA A 168 -1.01 -31.80 -14.07
C ALA A 168 0.16 -32.10 -15.03
N ASN A 169 1.35 -31.54 -14.74
CA ASN A 169 2.52 -31.63 -15.63
C ASN A 169 3.67 -32.48 -15.02
N ASP A 170 3.42 -33.22 -13.97
CA ASP A 170 4.42 -34.06 -13.27
C ASP A 170 5.72 -33.31 -12.92
N VAL A 171 5.57 -32.06 -12.45
CA VAL A 171 6.70 -31.25 -12.00
C VAL A 171 7.04 -31.59 -10.57
N PHE A 172 8.28 -32.07 -10.33
CA PHE A 172 8.84 -32.41 -9.03
C PHE A 172 10.02 -31.51 -8.63
N SER A 173 10.51 -30.71 -9.55
CA SER A 173 11.66 -29.82 -9.33
C SER A 173 11.23 -28.38 -9.12
N TYR A 174 11.63 -27.78 -8.00
CA TYR A 174 11.44 -26.35 -7.75
C TYR A 174 12.11 -25.47 -8.83
N ALA A 175 13.31 -25.89 -9.30
CA ALA A 175 14.02 -25.16 -10.34
C ALA A 175 13.23 -25.13 -11.66
N MET A 176 12.61 -26.27 -12.04
CA MET A 176 11.75 -26.31 -13.24
C MET A 176 10.56 -25.38 -13.12
N LEU A 177 9.86 -25.39 -11.99
CA LEU A 177 8.74 -24.50 -11.75
C LEU A 177 9.18 -23.03 -11.77
N LEU A 178 10.31 -22.69 -11.12
CA LEU A 178 10.83 -21.34 -11.06
C LEU A 178 11.18 -20.81 -12.45
N LEU A 179 11.83 -21.63 -13.28
CA LEU A 179 12.16 -21.27 -14.66
C LEU A 179 10.92 -21.10 -15.53
N TYR A 180 9.93 -21.98 -15.38
CA TYR A 180 8.65 -21.87 -16.05
C TYR A 180 7.94 -20.57 -15.67
N ALA A 181 7.84 -20.29 -14.37
CA ALA A 181 7.21 -19.09 -13.83
C ALA A 181 7.90 -17.82 -14.35
N LYS A 182 9.24 -17.78 -14.31
CA LYS A 182 10.02 -16.65 -14.83
C LYS A 182 9.71 -16.35 -16.30
N LYS A 183 9.48 -17.38 -17.11
CA LYS A 183 9.24 -17.23 -18.55
C LYS A 183 7.78 -16.93 -18.89
N ASN A 184 6.83 -17.55 -18.20
CA ASN A 184 5.44 -17.63 -18.63
C ASN A 184 4.44 -17.00 -17.66
N ARG A 185 4.76 -16.91 -16.35
CA ARG A 185 3.85 -16.47 -15.29
C ARG A 185 4.61 -15.59 -14.28
N HIS A 186 4.79 -14.34 -14.64
CA HIS A 186 5.54 -13.38 -13.83
C HIS A 186 4.91 -13.18 -12.44
N ASP A 187 3.59 -13.29 -12.33
CA ASP A 187 2.84 -13.30 -11.07
C ASP A 187 3.28 -14.45 -10.15
N TRP A 188 3.39 -15.67 -10.69
CA TRP A 188 3.92 -16.82 -9.95
C TRP A 188 5.38 -16.61 -9.55
N PHE A 189 6.21 -16.12 -10.48
CA PHE A 189 7.62 -15.88 -10.21
C PHE A 189 7.79 -14.92 -9.03
N LYS A 190 7.02 -13.84 -8.99
CA LYS A 190 7.02 -12.87 -7.89
C LYS A 190 6.62 -13.53 -6.56
N VAL A 191 5.55 -14.33 -6.54
CA VAL A 191 5.10 -15.05 -5.34
C VAL A 191 6.16 -16.03 -4.85
N LEU A 192 6.83 -16.76 -5.76
CA LEU A 192 7.92 -17.67 -5.41
C LEU A 192 9.10 -16.93 -4.77
N CYS A 193 9.50 -15.78 -5.30
CA CYS A 193 10.60 -14.99 -4.75
C CYS A 193 10.27 -14.36 -3.39
N ASP A 194 9.02 -13.91 -3.20
CA ASP A 194 8.63 -13.15 -2.01
C ASP A 194 8.29 -14.04 -0.81
N SER A 195 7.43 -15.04 -1.00
CA SER A 195 6.85 -15.77 0.15
C SER A 195 6.36 -17.19 -0.13
N GLY A 196 6.26 -17.60 -1.40
CA GLY A 196 5.71 -18.89 -1.80
C GLY A 196 6.70 -20.05 -1.75
N THR A 197 8.01 -19.76 -1.71
CA THR A 197 9.09 -20.74 -1.82
C THR A 197 8.94 -21.89 -0.83
N LEU A 198 8.77 -21.60 0.45
CA LEU A 198 8.71 -22.63 1.49
C LEU A 198 7.53 -23.60 1.26
N THR A 199 6.35 -23.07 0.99
CA THR A 199 5.13 -23.86 0.74
C THR A 199 5.31 -24.77 -0.47
N ILE A 200 5.78 -24.23 -1.58
CA ILE A 200 5.97 -24.99 -2.82
C ILE A 200 7.08 -26.02 -2.69
N VAL A 201 8.20 -25.69 -2.06
CA VAL A 201 9.31 -26.66 -1.84
C VAL A 201 8.84 -27.82 -0.96
N GLN A 202 8.08 -27.56 0.11
CA GLN A 202 7.55 -28.63 0.96
C GLN A 202 6.54 -29.50 0.21
N PHE A 203 5.67 -28.90 -0.59
CA PHE A 203 4.73 -29.64 -1.43
C PHE A 203 5.47 -30.57 -2.42
N LEU A 204 6.46 -30.05 -3.15
CA LEU A 204 7.22 -30.84 -4.11
C LEU A 204 8.00 -31.98 -3.46
N LYS A 205 8.60 -31.75 -2.28
CA LYS A 205 9.27 -32.78 -1.49
C LYS A 205 8.31 -33.90 -1.06
N SER A 206 7.15 -33.54 -0.52
CA SER A 206 6.13 -34.51 -0.11
C SER A 206 5.66 -35.34 -1.30
N ARG A 207 5.38 -34.67 -2.42
CA ARG A 207 4.94 -35.35 -3.64
C ARG A 207 6.01 -36.29 -4.22
N SER A 208 7.27 -35.89 -4.25
CA SER A 208 8.37 -36.80 -4.67
C SER A 208 8.45 -38.04 -3.81
N TRP A 209 8.36 -37.83 -2.48
CA TRP A 209 8.36 -38.96 -1.53
C TRP A 209 7.17 -39.91 -1.73
N GLU A 210 5.97 -39.41 -1.95
CA GLU A 210 4.76 -40.18 -2.21
C GLU A 210 4.90 -41.02 -3.49
N VAL A 211 5.42 -40.47 -4.57
CA VAL A 211 5.66 -41.19 -5.83
C VAL A 211 6.70 -42.31 -5.63
N GLU A 212 7.78 -42.01 -4.92
CA GLU A 212 8.82 -43.01 -4.64
C GLU A 212 8.32 -44.17 -3.75
N LYS A 213 7.55 -43.87 -2.71
CA LYS A 213 7.13 -44.87 -1.70
C LYS A 213 5.85 -45.61 -2.07
N LEU A 214 4.92 -44.94 -2.72
CA LEU A 214 3.61 -45.49 -3.06
C LEU A 214 3.52 -46.03 -4.50
N GLY A 215 4.63 -46.01 -5.24
CA GLY A 215 4.71 -46.59 -6.59
C GLY A 215 3.75 -45.95 -7.58
N GLY A 216 3.59 -44.64 -7.51
CA GLY A 216 2.83 -43.87 -8.51
C GLY A 216 1.30 -44.07 -8.44
N LYS A 217 0.73 -44.59 -7.35
CA LYS A 217 -0.72 -44.54 -7.17
C LYS A 217 -1.12 -43.08 -7.03
N LYS A 218 -1.84 -42.58 -8.05
CA LYS A 218 -2.45 -41.23 -8.02
C LYS A 218 -3.27 -41.11 -6.74
N GLY A 219 -2.73 -40.36 -5.78
CA GLY A 219 -3.46 -40.01 -4.56
C GLY A 219 -4.65 -39.14 -4.89
N LEU A 220 -5.71 -39.35 -4.14
CA LEU A 220 -6.98 -38.63 -3.92
C LEU A 220 -7.58 -37.83 -5.08
#